data_62a21a9dae5941afd08a4c8697f4f243
#
_entry.id   62a21a9dae5941afd08a4c8697f4f243
#
_cell.length_a   1.000
_cell.length_b   1.000
_cell.length_c   1.000
_cell.angle_alpha   90.00
_cell.angle_beta   90.00
_cell.angle_gamma   90.00
#
_symmetry.space_group_name_H-M   'P 1'
#
loop_
_entity.id
_entity.type
_entity.pdbx_description
1 polymer ?
#
loop_
_entity_poly.entity_id
_entity_poly.type
_entity_poly.pdbx_seq_one_letter_code
_entity_poly.pdbx_strand_id
1 'polypeptide(L)'
;ERIRLGGRSQCDVALCYREGRADAKTLSQLREKLRRIDLRSVSMSQETIAEAIAPKQWYNPFPKVRYTERPDVATASVMEGDILVLIDNTPVVMLLPVSLLRFNEEINDYYFPPLVGTYLRIIRFFVMLLNVVITPLWYLLATEPGGLREPWDFLLVEGEYAVPLVLQL
;
A
#
# COMPACT_ATOMS: atom_id res chain seq x y z
N GLU A 1 21.00 -7.38 9.56
CA GLU A 1 21.51 -6.25 10.33
C GLU A 1 20.55 -5.94 11.48
N ARG A 2 21.06 -5.82 12.70
CA ARG A 2 20.25 -5.53 13.89
C ARG A 2 20.58 -4.12 14.39
N ILE A 3 19.56 -3.32 14.63
CA ILE A 3 19.67 -1.94 15.12
C ILE A 3 18.86 -1.84 16.42
N ARG A 4 19.47 -1.36 17.48
CA ARG A 4 18.77 -1.05 18.74
C ARG A 4 18.27 0.38 18.73
N LEU A 5 16.98 0.52 19.01
CA LEU A 5 16.31 1.81 19.10
C LEU A 5 15.92 2.09 20.55
N GLY A 6 16.02 3.36 20.95
CA GLY A 6 15.56 3.85 22.25
C GLY A 6 16.60 3.82 23.37
N GLY A 7 16.40 4.71 24.36
CA GLY A 7 17.29 4.89 25.50
C GLY A 7 16.90 4.04 26.72
N ARG A 8 15.71 4.25 27.30
CA ARG A 8 15.22 3.51 28.48
C ARG A 8 14.41 2.27 28.12
N SER A 9 13.62 2.34 27.07
CA SER A 9 12.86 1.22 26.51
C SER A 9 13.56 0.79 25.23
N GLN A 10 14.32 -0.28 25.27
CA GLN A 10 15.07 -0.79 24.13
C GLN A 10 14.15 -1.65 23.27
N CYS A 11 14.08 -1.35 21.98
CA CYS A 11 13.42 -2.16 20.96
C CYS A 11 14.46 -2.58 19.94
N ASP A 12 14.54 -3.85 19.65
CA ASP A 12 15.40 -4.38 18.62
C ASP A 12 14.67 -4.36 17.27
N VAL A 13 15.29 -3.75 16.29
CA VAL A 13 14.81 -3.75 14.90
C VAL A 13 15.82 -4.49 14.06
N ALA A 14 15.38 -5.50 13.34
CA ALA A 14 16.20 -6.26 12.42
C ALA A 14 15.84 -5.93 10.97
N LEU A 15 16.85 -5.56 10.17
CA LEU A 15 16.75 -5.40 8.74
C LEU A 15 17.23 -6.67 8.04
N CYS A 16 16.33 -7.30 7.27
CA CYS A 16 16.65 -8.44 6.43
C CYS A 16 16.51 -8.03 4.96
N TYR A 17 17.56 -8.25 4.19
CA TYR A 17 17.62 -7.90 2.78
C TYR A 17 18.60 -8.81 2.05
N ARG A 18 18.46 -8.92 0.73
CA ARG A 18 19.40 -9.66 -0.11
C ARG A 18 20.44 -8.71 -0.68
N GLU A 19 21.71 -8.99 -0.39
CA GLU A 19 22.83 -8.22 -0.97
C GLU A 19 22.83 -8.34 -2.50
N GLY A 20 23.09 -7.22 -3.15
CA GLY A 20 23.12 -7.12 -4.62
C GLY A 20 21.75 -7.02 -5.30
N ARG A 21 20.64 -7.18 -4.57
CA ARG A 21 19.28 -6.98 -5.10
C ARG A 21 18.52 -5.84 -4.45
N ALA A 22 18.71 -5.65 -3.16
CA ALA A 22 18.08 -4.53 -2.44
C ALA A 22 18.66 -3.20 -2.94
N ASP A 23 17.79 -2.20 -3.11
CA ASP A 23 18.23 -0.86 -3.50
C ASP A 23 19.08 -0.22 -2.39
N ALA A 24 20.35 -0.01 -2.69
CA ALA A 24 21.33 0.54 -1.75
C ALA A 24 20.96 1.95 -1.25
N LYS A 25 20.28 2.74 -2.08
CA LYS A 25 19.81 4.08 -1.71
C LYS A 25 18.69 4.00 -0.68
N THR A 26 17.71 3.17 -0.92
CA THR A 26 16.59 2.93 0.01
C THR A 26 17.10 2.36 1.33
N LEU A 27 18.04 1.42 1.28
CA LEU A 27 18.63 0.81 2.47
C LEU A 27 19.41 1.84 3.31
N SER A 28 20.23 2.70 2.67
CA SER A 28 20.97 3.74 3.39
C SER A 28 20.05 4.78 4.04
N GLN A 29 19.00 5.21 3.33
CA GLN A 29 17.99 6.12 3.86
C GLN A 29 17.23 5.49 5.04
N LEU A 30 16.89 4.22 4.94
CA LEU A 30 16.21 3.49 6.00
C LEU A 30 17.06 3.41 7.28
N ARG A 31 18.34 3.07 7.13
CA ARG A 31 19.30 3.05 8.24
C ARG A 31 19.43 4.42 8.92
N GLU A 32 19.54 5.47 8.12
CA GLU A 32 19.66 6.83 8.65
C GLU A 32 18.40 7.25 9.40
N LYS A 33 17.22 6.96 8.84
CA LYS A 33 15.94 7.24 9.52
C LYS A 33 15.81 6.47 10.82
N LEU A 34 16.11 5.18 10.83
CA LEU A 34 16.06 4.35 12.03
C LEU A 34 17.01 4.89 13.11
N ARG A 35 18.23 5.28 12.77
CA ARG A 35 19.20 5.85 13.71
C ARG A 35 18.78 7.20 14.28
N ARG A 36 17.99 7.97 13.56
CA ARG A 36 17.47 9.28 14.01
C ARG A 36 16.24 9.18 14.90
N ILE A 37 15.65 8.00 15.03
CA ILE A 37 14.50 7.79 15.90
C ILE A 37 14.97 7.86 17.36
N ASP A 38 14.79 9.02 17.98
CA ASP A 38 15.00 9.19 19.42
C ASP A 38 13.68 8.94 20.16
N LEU A 39 13.53 7.74 20.63
CA LEU A 39 12.30 7.29 21.27
C LEU A 39 12.39 7.51 22.76
N ARG A 40 11.90 8.66 23.20
CA ARG A 40 11.79 9.01 24.62
C ARG A 40 10.56 8.42 25.30
N SER A 41 9.63 7.84 24.56
CA SER A 41 8.35 7.37 25.07
C SER A 41 8.13 5.85 24.97
N VAL A 42 7.40 5.38 25.90
CA VAL A 42 7.23 4.04 26.47
C VAL A 42 6.55 2.99 25.57
N SER A 43 5.93 3.36 24.48
CA SER A 43 5.27 2.39 23.59
C SER A 43 5.78 2.52 22.17
N MET A 44 6.79 1.72 21.86
CA MET A 44 7.15 1.49 20.46
C MET A 44 6.10 0.61 19.80
N SER A 45 5.06 1.25 19.29
CA SER A 45 4.17 0.53 18.39
C SER A 45 4.81 0.47 17.00
N GLN A 46 4.52 -0.58 16.28
CA GLN A 46 4.90 -0.75 14.89
C GLN A 46 4.53 0.49 14.04
N GLU A 47 3.39 1.12 14.34
CA GLU A 47 2.92 2.33 13.66
C GLU A 47 3.86 3.52 13.87
N THR A 48 4.40 3.71 15.06
CA THR A 48 5.36 4.78 15.36
C THR A 48 6.62 4.64 14.52
N ILE A 49 7.14 3.42 14.41
CA ILE A 49 8.31 3.13 13.57
C ILE A 49 7.98 3.29 12.09
N ALA A 50 6.81 2.82 11.66
CA ALA A 50 6.35 2.99 10.28
C ALA A 50 6.21 4.46 9.89
N GLU A 51 5.64 5.31 10.76
CA GLU A 51 5.52 6.75 10.53
C GLU A 51 6.89 7.45 10.48
N ALA A 52 7.83 7.04 11.32
CA ALA A 52 9.18 7.59 11.29
C ALA A 52 9.94 7.22 9.99
N ILE A 53 9.78 5.99 9.52
CA ILE A 53 10.40 5.50 8.28
C ILE A 53 9.73 6.12 7.05
N ALA A 54 8.40 6.15 7.03
CA ALA A 54 7.59 6.54 5.88
C ALA A 54 6.48 7.53 6.29
N PRO A 55 6.82 8.79 6.54
CA PRO A 55 5.85 9.78 6.98
C PRO A 55 4.73 9.95 5.96
N LYS A 56 3.51 10.06 6.46
CA LYS A 56 2.32 10.29 5.65
C LYS A 56 2.46 11.62 4.89
N GLN A 57 2.20 11.58 3.61
CA GLN A 57 2.18 12.77 2.76
C GLN A 57 0.74 12.96 2.27
N TRP A 58 0.15 14.12 2.53
CA TRP A 58 -1.24 14.43 2.21
C TRP A 58 -1.59 14.28 0.71
N TYR A 59 -0.60 14.47 -0.17
CA TYR A 59 -0.76 14.36 -1.63
C TYR A 59 -0.54 12.94 -2.16
N ASN A 60 -0.08 12.00 -1.33
CA ASN A 60 0.16 10.62 -1.75
C ASN A 60 -0.76 9.67 -0.99
N PRO A 61 -1.84 9.20 -1.63
CA PRO A 61 -2.80 8.30 -1.00
C PRO A 61 -2.28 6.87 -0.87
N PHE A 62 -1.15 6.54 -1.52
CA PHE A 62 -0.64 5.18 -1.53
C PHE A 62 0.19 4.85 -0.29
N PRO A 63 0.00 3.66 0.30
CA PRO A 63 0.81 3.21 1.42
C PRO A 63 2.26 3.04 0.99
N LYS A 64 3.19 3.47 1.84
CA LYS A 64 4.64 3.35 1.60
C LYS A 64 5.23 2.09 2.22
N VAL A 65 4.47 1.44 3.07
CA VAL A 65 4.84 0.24 3.81
C VAL A 65 3.76 -0.80 3.60
N ARG A 66 4.16 -2.02 3.30
CA ARG A 66 3.27 -3.19 3.25
C ARG A 66 3.55 -4.05 4.48
N TYR A 67 2.53 -4.70 4.98
CA TYR A 67 2.63 -5.57 6.15
C TYR A 67 2.31 -7.01 5.76
N THR A 68 3.00 -7.94 6.41
CA THR A 68 2.70 -9.37 6.27
C THR A 68 3.00 -10.11 7.58
N GLU A 69 2.17 -11.08 7.90
CA GLU A 69 2.38 -12.04 8.98
C GLU A 69 2.91 -13.38 8.44
N ARG A 70 2.92 -13.52 7.13
CA ARG A 70 3.27 -14.77 6.45
C ARG A 70 4.75 -14.83 6.12
N PRO A 71 5.49 -15.82 6.64
CA PRO A 71 6.92 -15.95 6.40
C PRO A 71 7.27 -16.31 4.94
N ASP A 72 6.39 -17.04 4.25
CA ASP A 72 6.55 -17.36 2.84
C ASP A 72 6.53 -16.11 1.95
N VAL A 73 5.58 -15.21 2.18
CA VAL A 73 5.49 -13.92 1.50
C VAL A 73 6.68 -13.03 1.80
N ALA A 74 7.08 -12.96 3.08
CA ALA A 74 8.25 -12.21 3.51
C ALA A 74 9.52 -12.71 2.78
N THR A 75 9.70 -14.03 2.70
CA THR A 75 10.86 -14.64 2.03
C THR A 75 10.84 -14.35 0.52
N ALA A 76 9.69 -14.50 -0.15
CA ALA A 76 9.54 -14.19 -1.56
C ALA A 76 9.90 -12.73 -1.85
N SER A 77 9.41 -11.80 -1.05
CA SER A 77 9.70 -10.36 -1.19
C SER A 77 11.19 -10.04 -1.06
N VAL A 78 11.90 -10.67 -0.10
CA VAL A 78 13.37 -10.51 0.02
C VAL A 78 14.10 -11.04 -1.22
N MET A 79 13.64 -12.15 -1.76
CA MET A 79 14.23 -12.71 -2.98
C MET A 79 14.03 -11.79 -4.20
N GLU A 80 12.96 -11.01 -4.20
CA GLU A 80 12.67 -10.00 -5.22
C GLU A 80 13.42 -8.68 -5.02
N GLY A 81 14.01 -8.48 -3.84
CA GLY A 81 14.85 -7.31 -3.53
C GLY A 81 14.23 -6.32 -2.55
N ASP A 82 13.12 -6.69 -1.92
CA ASP A 82 12.55 -5.89 -0.84
C ASP A 82 13.37 -5.98 0.44
N ILE A 83 13.23 -4.95 1.27
CA ILE A 83 13.84 -4.88 2.59
C ILE A 83 12.76 -5.20 3.61
N LEU A 84 13.02 -6.21 4.43
CA LEU A 84 12.17 -6.53 5.58
C LEU A 84 12.63 -5.76 6.80
N VAL A 85 11.67 -5.20 7.52
CA VAL A 85 11.88 -4.60 8.84
C VAL A 85 11.09 -5.41 9.86
N LEU A 86 11.82 -6.14 10.69
CA LEU A 86 11.25 -6.88 11.81
C LEU A 86 11.44 -6.06 13.08
N ILE A 87 10.38 -5.93 13.85
CA ILE A 87 10.36 -5.17 15.08
C ILE A 87 10.08 -6.14 16.23
N ASP A 88 10.85 -6.01 17.30
CA ASP A 88 10.63 -6.82 18.49
C ASP A 88 9.22 -6.64 19.04
N ASN A 89 8.64 -7.72 19.58
CA ASN A 89 7.27 -7.79 20.12
C ASN A 89 6.14 -7.51 19.11
N THR A 90 6.41 -7.62 17.79
CA THR A 90 5.35 -7.53 16.77
C THR A 90 5.27 -8.81 15.94
N PRO A 91 4.07 -9.36 15.71
CA PRO A 91 3.89 -10.55 14.87
C PRO A 91 4.00 -10.23 13.38
N VAL A 92 4.03 -8.97 13.02
CA VAL A 92 3.92 -8.49 11.64
C VAL A 92 5.24 -7.92 11.16
N VAL A 93 5.60 -8.23 9.94
CA VAL A 93 6.82 -7.76 9.28
C VAL A 93 6.47 -6.65 8.29
N MET A 94 7.28 -5.60 8.25
CA MET A 94 7.15 -4.52 7.28
C MET A 94 8.02 -4.77 6.07
N LEU A 95 7.47 -4.54 4.88
CA LEU A 95 8.09 -4.66 3.57
C LEU A 95 8.27 -3.28 2.94
N LEU A 96 9.46 -2.99 2.43
CA LEU A 96 9.85 -1.74 1.79
C LEU A 96 10.79 -2.00 0.60
N PRO A 97 10.74 -1.21 -0.47
CA PRO A 97 9.75 -0.19 -0.81
C PRO A 97 8.47 -0.79 -1.38
N VAL A 98 7.35 -0.09 -1.26
CA VAL A 98 6.11 -0.46 -1.95
C VAL A 98 6.03 0.29 -3.27
N SER A 99 5.99 -0.44 -4.38
CA SER A 99 5.69 0.12 -5.70
C SER A 99 4.21 -0.05 -6.03
N LEU A 100 3.67 0.81 -6.90
CA LEU A 100 2.28 0.72 -7.36
C LEU A 100 1.96 -0.64 -8.01
N LEU A 101 2.91 -1.20 -8.74
CA LEU A 101 2.76 -2.51 -9.38
C LEU A 101 2.63 -3.61 -8.33
N ARG A 102 3.44 -3.56 -7.27
CA ARG A 102 3.40 -4.52 -6.16
C ARG A 102 2.18 -4.34 -5.24
N PHE A 103 1.63 -3.13 -5.17
CA PHE A 103 0.37 -2.90 -4.48
C PHE A 103 -0.78 -3.69 -5.11
N ASN A 104 -0.74 -3.89 -6.42
CA ASN A 104 -1.74 -4.66 -7.17
C ASN A 104 -1.51 -6.18 -7.12
N GLU A 105 -0.40 -6.65 -6.54
CA GLU A 105 -0.12 -8.08 -6.37
C GLU A 105 -0.82 -8.61 -5.13
N GLU A 106 -1.61 -9.64 -5.31
CA GLU A 106 -2.22 -10.39 -4.21
C GLU A 106 -1.39 -11.64 -3.90
N ILE A 107 -1.30 -11.98 -2.62
CA ILE A 107 -0.53 -13.14 -2.15
C ILE A 107 -1.01 -14.43 -2.80
N ASN A 108 -2.32 -14.54 -3.05
CA ASN A 108 -2.93 -15.71 -3.67
C ASN A 108 -2.51 -15.92 -5.13
N ASP A 109 -2.03 -14.87 -5.83
CA ASP A 109 -1.58 -14.96 -7.21
C ASP A 109 -0.40 -15.93 -7.38
N TYR A 110 0.39 -16.16 -6.32
CA TYR A 110 1.52 -17.10 -6.33
C TYR A 110 1.12 -18.58 -6.27
N TYR A 111 -0.13 -18.87 -5.85
CA TYR A 111 -0.65 -20.24 -5.81
C TYR A 111 -1.29 -20.70 -7.12
N PHE A 112 -1.58 -19.75 -8.00
CA PHE A 112 -2.15 -20.06 -9.31
C PHE A 112 -1.07 -20.40 -10.34
N PRO A 113 -1.40 -21.17 -11.38
CA PRO A 113 -0.52 -21.34 -12.54
C PRO A 113 -0.09 -19.96 -13.09
N PRO A 114 1.15 -19.83 -13.61
CA PRO A 114 1.69 -18.53 -14.04
C PRO A 114 0.81 -17.75 -15.02
N LEU A 115 0.11 -18.44 -15.90
CA LEU A 115 -0.81 -17.83 -16.86
C LEU A 115 -2.03 -17.19 -16.16
N VAL A 116 -2.59 -17.91 -15.18
CA VAL A 116 -3.77 -17.43 -14.44
C VAL A 116 -3.39 -16.25 -13.55
N GLY A 117 -2.26 -16.33 -12.84
CA GLY A 117 -1.76 -15.22 -12.01
C GLY A 117 -1.51 -13.97 -12.83
N THR A 118 -0.89 -14.09 -14.01
CA THR A 118 -0.67 -12.96 -14.93
C THR A 118 -1.98 -12.35 -15.41
N TYR A 119 -2.94 -13.19 -15.82
CA TYR A 119 -4.26 -12.75 -16.26
C TYR A 119 -5.01 -11.98 -15.16
N LEU A 120 -5.02 -12.49 -13.93
CA LEU A 120 -5.65 -11.83 -12.78
C LEU A 120 -5.02 -10.46 -12.49
N ARG A 121 -3.68 -10.34 -12.55
CA ARG A 121 -2.98 -9.06 -12.36
C ARG A 121 -3.37 -8.03 -13.43
N ILE A 122 -3.45 -8.45 -14.68
CA ILE A 122 -3.87 -7.59 -15.79
C ILE A 122 -5.31 -7.13 -15.61
N ILE A 123 -6.24 -8.03 -15.32
CA ILE A 123 -7.65 -7.66 -15.08
C ILE A 123 -7.76 -6.68 -13.92
N ARG A 124 -7.10 -6.96 -12.78
CA ARG A 124 -7.14 -6.09 -11.60
C ARG A 124 -6.62 -4.69 -11.92
N PHE A 125 -5.55 -4.58 -12.71
CA PHE A 125 -5.03 -3.30 -13.18
C PHE A 125 -6.05 -2.56 -14.05
N PHE A 126 -6.69 -3.25 -14.99
CA PHE A 126 -7.73 -2.64 -15.84
C PHE A 126 -8.95 -2.21 -15.03
N VAL A 127 -9.43 -3.02 -14.09
CA VAL A 127 -10.55 -2.68 -13.22
C VAL A 127 -10.23 -1.45 -12.37
N MET A 128 -9.01 -1.35 -11.82
CA MET A 128 -8.58 -0.19 -11.06
C MET A 128 -8.57 1.08 -11.93
N LEU A 129 -8.00 1.00 -13.13
CA LEU A 129 -7.97 2.11 -14.09
C LEU A 129 -9.39 2.53 -14.49
N LEU A 130 -10.22 1.55 -14.76
CA LEU A 130 -11.61 1.74 -15.18
C LEU A 130 -12.44 2.41 -14.09
N ASN A 131 -12.28 2.04 -12.82
CA ASN A 131 -12.91 2.69 -11.69
C ASN A 131 -12.51 4.17 -11.56
N VAL A 132 -11.23 4.48 -11.74
CA VAL A 132 -10.73 5.86 -11.67
C VAL A 132 -11.33 6.74 -12.79
N VAL A 133 -11.61 6.16 -13.96
CA VAL A 133 -12.16 6.88 -15.10
C VAL A 133 -13.69 6.92 -15.08
N ILE A 134 -14.34 5.80 -14.80
CA ILE A 134 -15.80 5.69 -14.85
C ILE A 134 -16.47 6.53 -13.77
N THR A 135 -15.95 6.56 -12.56
CA THR A 135 -16.58 7.29 -11.46
C THR A 135 -16.69 8.79 -11.74
N PRO A 136 -15.61 9.52 -12.12
CA PRO A 136 -15.74 10.93 -12.47
C PRO A 136 -16.51 11.15 -13.77
N LEU A 137 -16.40 10.24 -14.75
CA LEU A 137 -17.17 10.34 -16.00
C LEU A 137 -18.67 10.22 -15.74
N TRP A 138 -19.06 9.26 -14.91
CA TRP A 138 -20.46 9.09 -14.50
C TRP A 138 -20.97 10.33 -13.73
N TYR A 139 -20.15 10.87 -12.82
CA TYR A 139 -20.49 12.10 -12.09
C TYR A 139 -20.69 13.29 -13.04
N LEU A 140 -19.81 13.47 -14.03
CA LEU A 140 -19.96 14.51 -15.06
C LEU A 140 -21.24 14.33 -15.85
N LEU A 141 -21.53 13.12 -16.33
CA LEU A 141 -22.76 12.82 -17.07
C LEU A 141 -24.03 13.07 -16.26
N ALA A 142 -23.97 12.80 -14.94
CA ALA A 142 -25.11 12.97 -14.05
C ALA A 142 -25.36 14.44 -13.67
N THR A 143 -24.33 15.30 -13.67
CA THR A 143 -24.42 16.70 -13.26
C THR A 143 -24.59 17.69 -14.41
N GLU A 144 -24.23 17.32 -15.64
CA GLU A 144 -24.37 18.18 -16.82
C GLU A 144 -25.85 18.31 -17.25
N PRO A 145 -26.43 19.53 -17.27
CA PRO A 145 -27.86 19.74 -17.56
C PRO A 145 -28.19 19.82 -19.05
N GLY A 146 -27.54 19.12 -19.95
CA GLY A 146 -27.97 19.16 -21.35
C GLY A 146 -27.01 18.54 -22.36
N GLY A 147 -27.58 17.76 -23.28
CA GLY A 147 -26.97 17.30 -24.53
C GLY A 147 -26.28 15.94 -24.50
N LEU A 148 -25.55 15.60 -23.48
CA LEU A 148 -24.91 14.30 -23.32
C LEU A 148 -25.77 13.31 -22.50
N ARG A 149 -26.79 13.82 -21.83
CA ARG A 149 -27.66 13.04 -20.94
C ARG A 149 -28.65 12.16 -21.67
N GLU A 150 -29.21 12.63 -22.78
CA GLU A 150 -30.31 11.96 -23.50
C GLU A 150 -30.06 10.47 -23.84
N PRO A 151 -28.88 10.04 -24.34
CA PRO A 151 -28.66 8.63 -24.64
C PRO A 151 -28.42 7.75 -23.42
N TRP A 152 -28.14 8.34 -22.22
CA TRP A 152 -27.72 7.64 -21.03
C TRP A 152 -28.71 7.70 -19.87
N ASP A 153 -29.88 8.32 -20.08
CA ASP A 153 -30.93 8.47 -19.05
C ASP A 153 -31.37 7.14 -18.43
N PHE A 154 -31.24 6.04 -19.16
CA PHE A 154 -31.54 4.72 -18.65
C PHE A 154 -30.56 4.22 -17.55
N LEU A 155 -29.35 4.80 -17.47
CA LEU A 155 -28.36 4.48 -16.44
C LEU A 155 -28.54 5.30 -15.17
N LEU A 156 -29.27 6.40 -15.27
CA LEU A 156 -29.58 7.28 -14.16
C LEU A 156 -30.93 6.83 -13.57
N VAL A 157 -30.89 5.87 -12.67
CA VAL A 157 -32.07 5.52 -11.87
C VAL A 157 -32.30 6.64 -10.87
N GLU A 158 -33.12 7.61 -11.24
CA GLU A 158 -33.68 8.55 -10.28
C GLU A 158 -34.59 7.74 -9.33
N GLY A 159 -34.07 7.44 -8.16
CA GLY A 159 -34.89 6.83 -7.12
C GLY A 159 -35.99 7.81 -6.73
N GLU A 160 -37.19 7.31 -6.49
CA GLU A 160 -38.40 8.01 -6.09
C GLU A 160 -38.25 8.77 -4.76
N TYR A 161 -37.08 8.69 -4.12
CA TYR A 161 -36.71 9.35 -2.88
C TYR A 161 -35.74 10.50 -3.17
N ALA A 162 -36.11 11.69 -2.69
CA ALA A 162 -35.37 12.95 -2.83
C ALA A 162 -33.98 12.94 -2.15
N VAL A 163 -33.16 11.96 -2.45
CA VAL A 163 -31.79 11.91 -2.01
C VAL A 163 -30.93 12.49 -3.15
N PRO A 164 -30.23 13.60 -2.94
CA PRO A 164 -29.36 14.17 -3.98
C PRO A 164 -28.33 13.14 -4.43
N LEU A 165 -28.11 13.05 -5.72
CA LEU A 165 -27.20 12.11 -6.41
C LEU A 165 -25.81 12.03 -5.76
N VAL A 166 -25.35 13.15 -5.19
CA VAL A 166 -24.07 13.25 -4.46
C VAL A 166 -24.03 12.37 -3.19
N LEU A 167 -25.19 12.03 -2.61
CA LEU A 167 -25.27 11.16 -1.43
C LEU A 167 -25.52 9.70 -1.79
N GLN A 168 -25.71 9.36 -3.08
CA GLN A 168 -25.88 8.00 -3.58
C GLN A 168 -24.54 7.38 -4.03
N LEU A 169 -23.45 8.13 -4.05
CA LEU A 169 -22.07 7.74 -4.31
C LEU A 169 -21.34 7.47 -2.99
#